data_2291e470819cbc747901afeaba10f71b
#
_entry.id   2291e470819cbc747901afeaba10f71b
#
_cell.length_a   1.000
_cell.length_b   1.000
_cell.length_c   1.000
_cell.angle_alpha   90.00
_cell.angle_beta   90.00
_cell.angle_gamma   90.00
#
_symmetry.space_group_name_H-M   'P 1'
#
loop_
_entity.id
_entity.type
_entity.pdbx_description
1 polymer ?
#
loop_
_entity_poly.entity_id
_entity_poly.type
_entity_poly.pdbx_seq_one_letter_code
_entity_poly.pdbx_strand_id
1 'polypeptide(L)'
;MMATLPTLGFAGIGLMGLPMCRRLLAAGYPLVVWNRNREKCAPLLEAGARLAETPARLCEAADLVLLCLANTEVVREVVFGAEGIAQGARAGQLLVDLSSLEPTATREMATQLASTTGMGWVDAPVSGGTPGAEAGSLAIMVGGEAADIERVRPVLLNLGQRVTHMGGVGAGQVTKACNQMIVACNALVIAEVVALAERSGVDASLLAEALAGGFADSRPLQILAPQMAESRFEPIKWHVRTLLKDLDGAVKFSREQGSATPISGLAAQLMRLHGGQGYLEQDPATLVRLYREPAPEG
;
A
#
# COMPACT_ATOMS: atom_id res chain seq x y z
N MET A 1 -7.72 -31.49 19.52
CA MET A 1 -6.54 -31.27 18.68
C MET A 1 -6.54 -29.79 18.30
N MET A 2 -5.48 -29.05 18.61
CA MET A 2 -5.33 -27.69 18.07
C MET A 2 -5.21 -27.83 16.53
N ALA A 3 -6.05 -27.09 15.80
CA ALA A 3 -5.92 -27.07 14.35
C ALA A 3 -4.53 -26.55 14.00
N THR A 4 -3.78 -27.27 13.17
CA THR A 4 -2.47 -26.82 12.68
C THR A 4 -2.69 -25.57 11.83
N LEU A 5 -1.94 -24.49 12.12
CA LEU A 5 -1.98 -23.27 11.32
C LEU A 5 -1.51 -23.58 9.88
N PRO A 6 -2.11 -22.96 8.86
CA PRO A 6 -1.69 -23.16 7.48
C PRO A 6 -0.28 -22.62 7.25
N THR A 7 0.47 -23.27 6.37
CA THR A 7 1.75 -22.74 5.89
C THR A 7 1.51 -21.57 4.95
N LEU A 8 2.10 -20.41 5.26
CA LEU A 8 2.00 -19.21 4.46
C LEU A 8 3.21 -19.06 3.54
N GLY A 9 2.97 -18.75 2.27
CA GLY A 9 3.99 -18.26 1.35
C GLY A 9 3.93 -16.73 1.32
N PHE A 10 5.05 -16.03 1.40
CA PHE A 10 5.08 -14.57 1.31
C PHE A 10 6.13 -14.10 0.30
N ALA A 11 5.68 -13.45 -0.78
CA ALA A 11 6.54 -12.88 -1.81
C ALA A 11 6.57 -11.34 -1.71
N GLY A 12 7.80 -10.79 -1.61
CA GLY A 12 8.02 -9.35 -1.54
C GLY A 12 8.42 -8.86 -0.15
N ILE A 13 9.70 -9.03 0.19
CA ILE A 13 10.28 -8.61 1.46
C ILE A 13 10.86 -7.19 1.32
N GLY A 14 9.95 -6.23 1.21
CA GLY A 14 10.23 -4.79 1.19
C GLY A 14 9.95 -4.13 2.53
N LEU A 15 9.84 -2.78 2.52
CA LEU A 15 9.53 -1.98 3.72
C LEU A 15 8.24 -2.42 4.42
N MET A 16 7.23 -2.82 3.64
CA MET A 16 5.94 -3.29 4.16
C MET A 16 5.96 -4.79 4.44
N GLY A 17 6.52 -5.60 3.53
CA GLY A 17 6.50 -7.07 3.64
C GLY A 17 7.30 -7.61 4.82
N LEU A 18 8.45 -7.01 5.13
CA LEU A 18 9.28 -7.46 6.25
C LEU A 18 8.54 -7.41 7.61
N PRO A 19 7.96 -6.28 8.04
CA PRO A 19 7.21 -6.23 9.30
C PRO A 19 5.96 -7.12 9.27
N MET A 20 5.27 -7.25 8.14
CA MET A 20 4.14 -8.17 8.01
C MET A 20 4.57 -9.63 8.26
N CYS A 21 5.67 -10.08 7.64
CA CYS A 21 6.22 -11.42 7.84
C CYS A 21 6.61 -11.68 9.30
N ARG A 22 7.25 -10.70 9.96
CA ARG A 22 7.60 -10.81 11.39
C ARG A 22 6.37 -11.02 12.26
N ARG A 23 5.29 -10.32 11.97
CA ARG A 23 4.02 -10.49 12.70
C ARG A 23 3.41 -11.87 12.49
N LEU A 24 3.42 -12.39 11.25
CA LEU A 24 2.92 -13.72 10.96
C LEU A 24 3.73 -14.81 11.66
N LEU A 25 5.07 -14.68 11.68
CA LEU A 25 5.95 -15.58 12.44
C LEU A 25 5.65 -15.50 13.95
N ALA A 26 5.51 -14.28 14.50
CA ALA A 26 5.18 -14.09 15.92
C ALA A 26 3.80 -14.65 16.29
N ALA A 27 2.86 -14.70 15.33
CA ALA A 27 1.56 -15.36 15.49
C ALA A 27 1.63 -16.90 15.35
N GLY A 28 2.82 -17.46 15.09
CA GLY A 28 3.06 -18.90 15.02
C GLY A 28 2.81 -19.53 13.65
N TYR A 29 2.58 -18.75 12.59
CA TYR A 29 2.41 -19.32 11.24
C TYR A 29 3.73 -19.87 10.69
N PRO A 30 3.77 -21.12 10.20
CA PRO A 30 4.87 -21.58 9.36
C PRO A 30 4.98 -20.70 8.12
N LEU A 31 6.16 -20.12 7.86
CA LEU A 31 6.34 -19.14 6.78
C LEU A 31 7.42 -19.57 5.80
N VAL A 32 7.09 -19.53 4.51
CA VAL A 32 8.01 -19.65 3.39
C VAL A 32 8.09 -18.29 2.71
N VAL A 33 9.29 -17.77 2.47
CA VAL A 33 9.48 -16.42 1.92
C VAL A 33 10.23 -16.47 0.61
N TRP A 34 9.90 -15.52 -0.26
CA TRP A 34 10.65 -15.28 -1.48
C TRP A 34 10.79 -13.78 -1.73
N ASN A 35 11.95 -13.38 -2.20
CA ASN A 35 12.22 -12.03 -2.68
C ASN A 35 13.27 -12.07 -3.79
N ARG A 36 13.14 -11.21 -4.82
CA ARG A 36 14.10 -11.10 -5.93
C ARG A 36 15.53 -10.88 -5.43
N ASN A 37 15.72 -9.97 -4.46
CA ASN A 37 16.97 -9.87 -3.69
C ASN A 37 16.84 -10.75 -2.44
N ARG A 38 17.51 -11.91 -2.47
CA ARG A 38 17.45 -12.93 -1.41
C ARG A 38 18.00 -12.44 -0.05
N GLU A 39 18.95 -11.51 -0.05
CA GLU A 39 19.55 -10.97 1.18
C GLU A 39 18.51 -10.33 2.09
N LYS A 40 17.45 -9.73 1.51
CA LYS A 40 16.35 -9.14 2.28
C LYS A 40 15.56 -10.16 3.10
N CYS A 41 15.68 -11.45 2.78
CA CYS A 41 15.02 -12.51 3.55
C CYS A 41 15.79 -12.89 4.82
N ALA A 42 17.09 -12.56 4.94
CA ALA A 42 17.96 -13.01 6.03
C ALA A 42 17.34 -12.80 7.44
N PRO A 43 16.77 -11.63 7.79
CA PRO A 43 16.18 -11.43 9.14
C PRO A 43 14.97 -12.34 9.42
N LEU A 44 14.30 -12.83 8.37
CA LEU A 44 13.16 -13.75 8.51
C LEU A 44 13.63 -15.20 8.62
N LEU A 45 14.72 -15.56 7.94
CA LEU A 45 15.33 -16.89 8.06
C LEU A 45 15.88 -17.12 9.47
N GLU A 46 16.53 -16.10 10.05
CA GLU A 46 16.96 -16.11 11.47
C GLU A 46 15.78 -16.25 12.44
N ALA A 47 14.60 -15.71 12.05
CA ALA A 47 13.36 -15.83 12.83
C ALA A 47 12.59 -17.14 12.55
N GLY A 48 13.14 -18.09 11.76
CA GLY A 48 12.55 -19.40 11.52
C GLY A 48 11.73 -19.57 10.25
N ALA A 49 11.70 -18.57 9.36
CA ALA A 49 11.11 -18.73 8.02
C ALA A 49 12.00 -19.62 7.13
N ARG A 50 11.41 -20.23 6.10
CA ARG A 50 12.12 -20.98 5.07
C ARG A 50 12.24 -20.14 3.79
N LEU A 51 13.35 -20.20 3.09
CA LEU A 51 13.54 -19.54 1.81
C LEU A 51 13.04 -20.44 0.68
N ALA A 52 12.26 -19.89 -0.24
CA ALA A 52 11.94 -20.51 -1.53
C ALA A 52 12.92 -20.00 -2.61
N GLU A 53 13.30 -20.87 -3.55
CA GLU A 53 14.20 -20.50 -4.64
C GLU A 53 13.50 -19.67 -5.72
N THR A 54 12.23 -20.00 -6.00
CA THR A 54 11.39 -19.34 -7.01
C THR A 54 9.98 -19.09 -6.45
N PRO A 55 9.18 -18.19 -7.07
CA PRO A 55 7.77 -18.00 -6.72
C PRO A 55 6.94 -19.29 -6.88
N ALA A 56 7.25 -20.13 -7.87
CA ALA A 56 6.60 -21.41 -8.05
C ALA A 56 6.84 -22.33 -6.84
N ARG A 57 8.10 -22.46 -6.39
CA ARG A 57 8.46 -23.27 -5.21
C ARG A 57 7.86 -22.73 -3.92
N LEU A 58 7.73 -21.40 -3.80
CA LEU A 58 7.00 -20.80 -2.69
C LEU A 58 5.54 -21.24 -2.68
N CYS A 59 4.89 -21.22 -3.84
CA CYS A 59 3.48 -21.62 -3.99
C CYS A 59 3.27 -23.11 -3.70
N GLU A 60 4.13 -23.98 -4.20
CA GLU A 60 4.09 -25.43 -3.94
C GLU A 60 4.17 -25.75 -2.44
N ALA A 61 4.97 -25.00 -1.70
CA ALA A 61 5.25 -25.22 -0.28
C ALA A 61 4.23 -24.59 0.68
N ALA A 62 3.26 -23.82 0.17
CA ALA A 62 2.32 -23.04 0.96
C ALA A 62 0.87 -23.48 0.78
N ASP A 63 0.06 -23.29 1.82
CA ASP A 63 -1.40 -23.47 1.74
C ASP A 63 -2.10 -22.19 1.28
N LEU A 64 -1.49 -21.04 1.57
CA LEU A 64 -1.95 -19.69 1.22
C LEU A 64 -0.76 -18.84 0.80
N VAL A 65 -0.87 -18.12 -0.31
CA VAL A 65 0.19 -17.26 -0.83
C VAL A 65 -0.17 -15.79 -0.65
N LEU A 66 0.73 -15.00 -0.05
CA LEU A 66 0.60 -13.55 0.10
C LEU A 66 1.63 -12.83 -0.77
N LEU A 67 1.23 -11.71 -1.37
CA LEU A 67 2.10 -10.81 -2.14
C LEU A 67 2.13 -9.42 -1.50
N CYS A 68 3.30 -8.79 -1.50
CA CYS A 68 3.45 -7.36 -1.21
C CYS A 68 4.56 -6.78 -2.10
N LEU A 69 4.20 -6.40 -3.32
CA LEU A 69 5.11 -6.03 -4.40
C LEU A 69 4.90 -4.58 -4.86
N ALA A 70 5.82 -4.07 -5.69
CA ALA A 70 5.93 -2.64 -5.97
C ALA A 70 4.84 -2.09 -6.91
N ASN A 71 4.42 -2.87 -7.92
CA ASN A 71 3.50 -2.43 -8.97
C ASN A 71 2.89 -3.63 -9.71
N THR A 72 1.97 -3.34 -10.63
CA THR A 72 1.22 -4.31 -11.43
C THR A 72 2.12 -5.21 -12.30
N GLU A 73 3.15 -4.64 -12.91
CA GLU A 73 4.07 -5.36 -13.80
C GLU A 73 4.87 -6.39 -13.03
N VAL A 74 5.37 -6.02 -11.84
CA VAL A 74 6.12 -6.93 -10.96
C VAL A 74 5.21 -8.06 -10.45
N VAL A 75 3.97 -7.76 -10.09
CA VAL A 75 3.00 -8.79 -9.68
C VAL A 75 2.72 -9.74 -10.85
N ARG A 76 2.50 -9.22 -12.05
CA ARG A 76 2.29 -10.04 -13.25
C ARG A 76 3.46 -10.98 -13.52
N GLU A 77 4.69 -10.49 -13.41
CA GLU A 77 5.90 -11.29 -13.59
C GLU A 77 6.03 -12.37 -12.51
N VAL A 78 5.82 -12.04 -11.25
CA VAL A 78 5.93 -12.98 -10.12
C VAL A 78 4.83 -14.04 -10.17
N VAL A 79 3.64 -13.69 -10.67
CA VAL A 79 2.53 -14.65 -10.76
C VAL A 79 2.64 -15.50 -12.03
N PHE A 80 2.90 -14.91 -13.21
CA PHE A 80 2.77 -15.58 -14.50
C PHE A 80 4.10 -15.80 -15.25
N GLY A 81 5.22 -15.34 -14.70
CA GLY A 81 6.55 -15.58 -15.30
C GLY A 81 6.91 -17.07 -15.38
N ALA A 82 8.01 -17.39 -16.04
CA ALA A 82 8.44 -18.78 -16.29
C ALA A 82 8.59 -19.63 -15.01
N GLU A 83 8.99 -19.00 -13.89
CA GLU A 83 9.09 -19.61 -12.56
C GLU A 83 8.08 -18.97 -11.58
N GLY A 84 6.97 -18.44 -12.13
CA GLY A 84 5.95 -17.72 -11.39
C GLY A 84 5.04 -18.62 -10.55
N ILE A 85 4.25 -18.01 -9.69
CA ILE A 85 3.31 -18.67 -8.77
C ILE A 85 2.38 -19.64 -9.51
N ALA A 86 1.89 -19.25 -10.71
CA ALA A 86 0.98 -20.07 -11.50
C ALA A 86 1.55 -21.45 -11.85
N GLN A 87 2.89 -21.60 -11.93
CA GLN A 87 3.54 -22.89 -12.22
C GLN A 87 3.47 -23.88 -11.04
N GLY A 88 3.38 -23.36 -9.81
CA GLY A 88 3.26 -24.17 -8.59
C GLY A 88 1.86 -24.17 -7.97
N ALA A 89 0.90 -23.51 -8.62
CA ALA A 89 -0.45 -23.31 -8.10
C ALA A 89 -1.30 -24.59 -8.14
N ARG A 90 -2.20 -24.71 -7.17
CA ARG A 90 -3.16 -25.84 -7.07
C ARG A 90 -4.59 -25.30 -7.00
N ALA A 91 -5.52 -26.05 -7.57
CA ALA A 91 -6.93 -25.73 -7.48
C ALA A 91 -7.40 -25.61 -6.01
N GLY A 92 -8.18 -24.57 -5.72
CA GLY A 92 -8.67 -24.26 -4.39
C GLY A 92 -7.68 -23.57 -3.44
N GLN A 93 -6.43 -23.35 -3.87
CA GLN A 93 -5.46 -22.51 -3.19
C GLN A 93 -5.83 -21.03 -3.38
N LEU A 94 -5.38 -20.14 -2.49
CA LEU A 94 -5.66 -18.71 -2.58
C LEU A 94 -4.37 -17.89 -2.65
N LEU A 95 -4.42 -16.86 -3.49
CA LEU A 95 -3.45 -15.79 -3.55
C LEU A 95 -4.07 -14.54 -2.92
N VAL A 96 -3.40 -13.94 -1.94
CA VAL A 96 -3.79 -12.69 -1.29
C VAL A 96 -2.80 -11.62 -1.67
N ASP A 97 -3.25 -10.62 -2.43
CA ASP A 97 -2.41 -9.56 -2.92
C ASP A 97 -2.56 -8.29 -2.06
N LEU A 98 -1.55 -8.02 -1.23
CA LEU A 98 -1.46 -6.83 -0.37
C LEU A 98 -0.86 -5.62 -1.10
N SER A 99 -0.49 -5.77 -2.36
CA SER A 99 0.07 -4.70 -3.19
C SER A 99 -0.99 -3.68 -3.60
N SER A 100 -0.55 -2.47 -3.98
CA SER A 100 -1.43 -1.46 -4.58
C SER A 100 -1.30 -1.52 -6.09
N LEU A 101 -2.32 -2.03 -6.77
CA LEU A 101 -2.36 -2.29 -8.21
C LEU A 101 -3.49 -1.55 -8.92
N GLU A 102 -3.46 -1.56 -10.24
CA GLU A 102 -4.58 -1.12 -11.06
C GLU A 102 -5.76 -2.09 -10.94
N PRO A 103 -7.00 -1.63 -10.65
CA PRO A 103 -8.16 -2.50 -10.44
C PRO A 103 -8.49 -3.38 -11.64
N THR A 104 -8.41 -2.84 -12.86
CA THR A 104 -8.68 -3.57 -14.11
C THR A 104 -7.67 -4.71 -14.30
N ALA A 105 -6.38 -4.42 -14.16
CA ALA A 105 -5.33 -5.42 -14.27
C ALA A 105 -5.44 -6.52 -13.19
N THR A 106 -5.87 -6.15 -11.97
CA THR A 106 -6.13 -7.13 -10.90
C THR A 106 -7.23 -8.11 -11.29
N ARG A 107 -8.34 -7.64 -11.86
CA ARG A 107 -9.44 -8.49 -12.34
C ARG A 107 -9.00 -9.43 -13.48
N GLU A 108 -8.21 -8.90 -14.43
CA GLU A 108 -7.65 -9.69 -15.52
C GLU A 108 -6.73 -10.81 -15.01
N MET A 109 -5.79 -10.47 -14.12
CA MET A 109 -4.86 -11.43 -13.53
C MET A 109 -5.58 -12.49 -12.70
N ALA A 110 -6.59 -12.11 -11.92
CA ALA A 110 -7.39 -13.03 -11.14
C ALA A 110 -8.16 -14.01 -12.04
N THR A 111 -8.77 -13.53 -13.11
CA THR A 111 -9.48 -14.37 -14.09
C THR A 111 -8.51 -15.32 -14.78
N GLN A 112 -7.34 -14.84 -15.19
CA GLN A 112 -6.30 -15.67 -15.82
C GLN A 112 -5.82 -16.77 -14.86
N LEU A 113 -5.50 -16.43 -13.60
CA LEU A 113 -5.02 -17.38 -12.61
C LEU A 113 -6.06 -18.47 -12.32
N ALA A 114 -7.32 -18.07 -12.09
CA ALA A 114 -8.41 -19.00 -11.82
C ALA A 114 -8.65 -19.95 -13.01
N SER A 115 -8.66 -19.45 -14.25
CA SER A 115 -8.92 -20.26 -15.45
C SER A 115 -7.80 -21.24 -15.79
N THR A 116 -6.53 -20.88 -15.46
CA THR A 116 -5.37 -21.72 -15.81
C THR A 116 -4.99 -22.70 -14.71
N THR A 117 -5.28 -22.40 -13.45
CA THR A 117 -4.79 -23.17 -12.30
C THR A 117 -5.87 -23.59 -11.31
N GLY A 118 -7.04 -22.96 -11.34
CA GLY A 118 -8.08 -23.11 -10.32
C GLY A 118 -7.73 -22.41 -8.97
N MET A 119 -6.65 -21.61 -8.90
CA MET A 119 -6.27 -20.83 -7.73
C MET A 119 -7.11 -19.53 -7.66
N GLY A 120 -7.68 -19.24 -6.49
CA GLY A 120 -8.46 -18.03 -6.27
C GLY A 120 -7.57 -16.80 -5.99
N TRP A 121 -8.15 -15.60 -6.14
CA TRP A 121 -7.48 -14.32 -5.89
C TRP A 121 -8.30 -13.45 -4.92
N VAL A 122 -7.64 -12.94 -3.89
CA VAL A 122 -8.16 -11.93 -2.98
C VAL A 122 -7.25 -10.71 -3.05
N ASP A 123 -7.75 -9.57 -3.51
CA ASP A 123 -7.02 -8.30 -3.44
C ASP A 123 -7.25 -7.65 -2.07
N ALA A 124 -6.18 -7.33 -1.39
CA ALA A 124 -6.18 -6.87 0.00
C ALA A 124 -5.21 -5.70 0.25
N PRO A 125 -5.24 -4.64 -0.59
CA PRO A 125 -4.36 -3.50 -0.37
C PRO A 125 -4.56 -2.87 0.99
N VAL A 126 -3.48 -2.25 1.50
CA VAL A 126 -3.39 -1.79 2.87
C VAL A 126 -3.20 -0.28 2.99
N SER A 127 -3.59 0.28 4.14
CA SER A 127 -3.35 1.65 4.53
C SER A 127 -2.87 1.71 5.97
N GLY A 128 -1.85 2.55 6.26
CA GLY A 128 -1.24 2.69 7.60
C GLY A 128 0.28 2.79 7.57
N GLY A 129 0.91 2.56 6.39
CA GLY A 129 2.36 2.64 6.20
C GLY A 129 3.16 1.63 7.02
N THR A 130 4.46 1.79 7.06
CA THR A 130 5.37 0.91 7.82
C THR A 130 5.03 0.86 9.32
N PRO A 131 4.70 1.98 9.99
CA PRO A 131 4.29 1.93 11.40
C PRO A 131 3.04 1.08 11.63
N GLY A 132 2.07 1.15 10.71
CA GLY A 132 0.87 0.31 10.77
C GLY A 132 1.16 -1.16 10.55
N ALA A 133 2.09 -1.49 9.65
CA ALA A 133 2.52 -2.87 9.41
C ALA A 133 3.27 -3.46 10.62
N GLU A 134 4.13 -2.68 11.26
CA GLU A 134 4.86 -3.06 12.49
C GLU A 134 3.91 -3.29 13.66
N ALA A 135 2.96 -2.37 13.86
CA ALA A 135 1.99 -2.44 14.95
C ALA A 135 0.86 -3.46 14.71
N GLY A 136 0.68 -3.97 13.48
CA GLY A 136 -0.49 -4.79 13.10
C GLY A 136 -1.79 -4.00 13.12
N SER A 137 -1.73 -2.72 12.81
CA SER A 137 -2.86 -1.79 12.87
C SER A 137 -3.30 -1.30 11.49
N LEU A 138 -2.94 -2.01 10.44
CA LEU A 138 -3.33 -1.66 9.08
C LEU A 138 -4.85 -1.67 8.89
N ALA A 139 -5.34 -0.76 8.06
CA ALA A 139 -6.66 -0.90 7.45
C ALA A 139 -6.51 -1.67 6.14
N ILE A 140 -7.18 -2.80 6.02
CA ILE A 140 -7.10 -3.72 4.88
C ILE A 140 -8.43 -3.68 4.13
N MET A 141 -8.39 -3.28 2.88
CA MET A 141 -9.55 -3.19 1.99
C MET A 141 -9.58 -4.43 1.11
N VAL A 142 -10.56 -5.31 1.30
CA VAL A 142 -10.54 -6.63 0.68
C VAL A 142 -11.58 -6.77 -0.42
N GLY A 143 -11.13 -7.23 -1.59
CA GLY A 143 -11.98 -7.65 -2.71
C GLY A 143 -11.80 -9.13 -3.00
N GLY A 144 -12.91 -9.84 -3.27
CA GLY A 144 -12.91 -11.26 -3.57
C GLY A 144 -14.23 -11.93 -3.22
N GLU A 145 -14.31 -13.24 -3.42
CA GLU A 145 -15.47 -14.02 -3.01
C GLU A 145 -15.56 -14.09 -1.47
N ALA A 146 -16.77 -13.95 -0.93
CA ALA A 146 -17.00 -13.89 0.51
C ALA A 146 -16.42 -15.11 1.25
N ALA A 147 -16.57 -16.30 0.70
CA ALA A 147 -16.05 -17.53 1.28
C ALA A 147 -14.51 -17.53 1.35
N ASP A 148 -13.84 -17.01 0.32
CA ASP A 148 -12.37 -16.90 0.29
C ASP A 148 -11.86 -15.86 1.28
N ILE A 149 -12.57 -14.73 1.41
CA ILE A 149 -12.24 -13.70 2.39
C ILE A 149 -12.33 -14.24 3.81
N GLU A 150 -13.37 -15.02 4.15
CA GLU A 150 -13.46 -15.62 5.49
C GLU A 150 -12.34 -16.63 5.77
N ARG A 151 -11.85 -17.34 4.75
CA ARG A 151 -10.69 -18.24 4.88
C ARG A 151 -9.39 -17.49 5.18
N VAL A 152 -9.18 -16.30 4.59
CA VAL A 152 -7.95 -15.51 4.76
C VAL A 152 -8.04 -14.51 5.90
N ARG A 153 -9.25 -14.17 6.37
CA ARG A 153 -9.48 -13.19 7.46
C ARG A 153 -8.64 -13.44 8.71
N PRO A 154 -8.51 -14.67 9.25
CA PRO A 154 -7.67 -14.91 10.43
C PRO A 154 -6.20 -14.53 10.22
N VAL A 155 -5.66 -14.70 9.01
CA VAL A 155 -4.29 -14.30 8.65
C VAL A 155 -4.21 -12.76 8.58
N LEU A 156 -5.16 -12.11 7.90
CA LEU A 156 -5.20 -10.66 7.72
C LEU A 156 -5.34 -9.89 9.04
N LEU A 157 -6.08 -10.44 10.02
CA LEU A 157 -6.25 -9.84 11.35
C LEU A 157 -4.95 -9.80 12.17
N ASN A 158 -3.91 -10.55 11.80
CA ASN A 158 -2.58 -10.39 12.39
C ASN A 158 -1.81 -9.20 11.82
N LEU A 159 -2.23 -8.70 10.65
CA LEU A 159 -1.59 -7.59 9.95
C LEU A 159 -2.31 -6.26 10.15
N GLY A 160 -3.60 -6.31 10.43
CA GLY A 160 -4.43 -5.11 10.54
C GLY A 160 -5.58 -5.25 11.54
N GLN A 161 -5.97 -4.11 12.10
CA GLN A 161 -7.11 -4.03 13.03
C GLN A 161 -8.46 -4.02 12.31
N ARG A 162 -8.47 -3.69 11.02
CA ARG A 162 -9.70 -3.56 10.23
C ARG A 162 -9.52 -4.26 8.89
N VAL A 163 -10.33 -5.28 8.68
CA VAL A 163 -10.42 -6.05 7.44
C VAL A 163 -11.84 -5.89 6.90
N THR A 164 -11.98 -5.05 5.87
CA THR A 164 -13.30 -4.68 5.33
C THR A 164 -13.50 -5.29 3.95
N HIS A 165 -14.54 -6.11 3.79
CA HIS A 165 -14.95 -6.65 2.50
C HIS A 165 -15.66 -5.57 1.69
N MET A 166 -15.11 -5.21 0.52
CA MET A 166 -15.55 -4.10 -0.32
C MET A 166 -16.33 -4.57 -1.55
N GLY A 167 -16.41 -5.87 -1.81
CA GLY A 167 -17.06 -6.46 -2.99
C GLY A 167 -16.19 -7.54 -3.65
N GLY A 168 -16.51 -7.89 -4.88
CA GLY A 168 -15.77 -8.89 -5.67
C GLY A 168 -14.32 -8.47 -5.94
N VAL A 169 -13.58 -9.33 -6.65
CA VAL A 169 -12.18 -9.09 -7.01
C VAL A 169 -11.98 -7.72 -7.66
N GLY A 170 -10.97 -6.99 -7.21
CA GLY A 170 -10.63 -5.63 -7.62
C GLY A 170 -11.33 -4.53 -6.79
N ALA A 171 -12.32 -4.88 -5.93
CA ALA A 171 -13.00 -3.87 -5.10
C ALA A 171 -12.09 -3.31 -4.00
N GLY A 172 -11.17 -4.08 -3.47
CA GLY A 172 -10.13 -3.62 -2.55
C GLY A 172 -9.23 -2.59 -3.23
N GLN A 173 -8.78 -2.86 -4.47
CA GLN A 173 -7.93 -1.94 -5.25
C GLN A 173 -8.67 -0.65 -5.61
N VAL A 174 -9.97 -0.73 -5.98
CA VAL A 174 -10.80 0.48 -6.18
C VAL A 174 -10.86 1.31 -4.91
N THR A 175 -11.09 0.67 -3.77
CA THR A 175 -11.13 1.36 -2.48
C THR A 175 -9.78 1.98 -2.13
N LYS A 176 -8.68 1.30 -2.45
CA LYS A 176 -7.32 1.84 -2.29
C LYS A 176 -7.09 3.05 -3.19
N ALA A 177 -7.55 3.02 -4.44
CA ALA A 177 -7.49 4.18 -5.32
C ALA A 177 -8.25 5.39 -4.72
N CYS A 178 -9.47 5.19 -4.22
CA CYS A 178 -10.22 6.23 -3.50
C CYS A 178 -9.47 6.76 -2.27
N ASN A 179 -8.86 5.86 -1.47
CA ASN A 179 -8.02 6.25 -0.34
C ASN A 179 -6.85 7.15 -0.77
N GLN A 180 -6.16 6.80 -1.86
CA GLN A 180 -5.01 7.57 -2.34
C GLN A 180 -5.43 8.94 -2.91
N MET A 181 -6.60 9.04 -3.55
CA MET A 181 -7.17 10.33 -3.96
C MET A 181 -7.38 11.26 -2.76
N ILE A 182 -7.98 10.75 -1.68
CA ILE A 182 -8.22 11.53 -0.45
C ILE A 182 -6.87 11.94 0.17
N VAL A 183 -5.92 11.03 0.30
CA VAL A 183 -4.61 11.30 0.91
C VAL A 183 -3.83 12.35 0.12
N ALA A 184 -3.80 12.23 -1.21
CA ALA A 184 -3.07 13.14 -2.08
C ALA A 184 -3.69 14.56 -2.10
N CYS A 185 -5.01 14.65 -2.22
CA CYS A 185 -5.71 15.93 -2.16
C CYS A 185 -5.54 16.60 -0.80
N ASN A 186 -5.64 15.83 0.31
CA ASN A 186 -5.40 16.34 1.65
C ASN A 186 -3.97 16.89 1.80
N ALA A 187 -2.95 16.19 1.28
CA ALA A 187 -1.56 16.65 1.39
C ALA A 187 -1.37 18.04 0.75
N LEU A 188 -2.00 18.31 -0.40
CA LEU A 188 -1.95 19.61 -1.07
C LEU A 188 -2.75 20.68 -0.33
N VAL A 189 -3.98 20.38 0.10
CA VAL A 189 -4.80 21.34 0.87
C VAL A 189 -4.12 21.68 2.21
N ILE A 190 -3.49 20.72 2.88
CA ILE A 190 -2.72 20.97 4.09
C ILE A 190 -1.54 21.91 3.81
N ALA A 191 -0.85 21.73 2.69
CA ALA A 191 0.24 22.59 2.27
C ALA A 191 -0.22 24.03 2.01
N GLU A 192 -1.38 24.23 1.36
CA GLU A 192 -2.01 25.55 1.18
C GLU A 192 -2.35 26.19 2.52
N VAL A 193 -2.99 25.45 3.42
CA VAL A 193 -3.44 25.94 4.73
C VAL A 193 -2.26 26.33 5.62
N VAL A 194 -1.19 25.54 5.63
CA VAL A 194 0.04 25.86 6.38
C VAL A 194 0.65 27.18 5.84
N ALA A 195 0.83 27.30 4.53
CA ALA A 195 1.40 28.50 3.93
C ALA A 195 0.52 29.75 4.15
N LEU A 196 -0.82 29.60 4.10
CA LEU A 196 -1.76 30.69 4.41
C LEU A 196 -1.64 31.15 5.87
N ALA A 197 -1.58 30.20 6.82
CA ALA A 197 -1.44 30.51 8.25
C ALA A 197 -0.14 31.29 8.52
N GLU A 198 0.97 30.84 7.97
CA GLU A 198 2.28 31.51 8.08
C GLU A 198 2.23 32.94 7.56
N ARG A 199 1.67 33.18 6.37
CA ARG A 199 1.53 34.53 5.76
C ARG A 199 0.59 35.44 6.54
N SER A 200 -0.34 34.83 7.28
CA SER A 200 -1.32 35.59 8.12
C SER A 200 -0.82 35.81 9.53
N GLY A 201 0.42 35.44 9.86
CA GLY A 201 0.98 35.63 11.21
C GLY A 201 0.44 34.66 12.25
N VAL A 202 -0.17 33.54 11.81
CA VAL A 202 -0.62 32.44 12.67
C VAL A 202 0.50 31.44 12.83
N ASP A 203 0.68 30.91 14.04
CA ASP A 203 1.61 29.83 14.28
C ASP A 203 1.07 28.52 13.65
N ALA A 204 1.57 28.21 12.45
CA ALA A 204 1.11 27.05 11.69
C ALA A 204 1.44 25.70 12.37
N SER A 205 2.39 25.66 13.32
CA SER A 205 2.72 24.46 14.07
C SER A 205 1.59 23.98 14.98
N LEU A 206 0.70 24.91 15.39
CA LEU A 206 -0.45 24.64 16.23
C LEU A 206 -1.71 24.18 15.46
N LEU A 207 -1.71 24.23 14.13
CA LEU A 207 -2.89 23.89 13.32
C LEU A 207 -3.41 22.48 13.57
N ALA A 208 -2.50 21.50 13.64
CA ALA A 208 -2.89 20.11 13.89
C ALA A 208 -3.58 19.95 15.25
N GLU A 209 -3.02 20.55 16.30
CA GLU A 209 -3.60 20.53 17.65
C GLU A 209 -4.94 21.25 17.70
N ALA A 210 -5.01 22.47 17.15
CA ALA A 210 -6.22 23.30 17.16
C ALA A 210 -7.41 22.66 16.43
N LEU A 211 -7.15 21.85 15.41
CA LEU A 211 -8.18 21.19 14.60
C LEU A 211 -8.45 19.74 15.01
N ALA A 212 -7.70 19.21 15.99
CA ALA A 212 -7.82 17.82 16.43
C ALA A 212 -9.24 17.49 16.91
N GLY A 213 -9.80 16.37 16.41
CA GLY A 213 -11.16 15.92 16.71
C GLY A 213 -12.28 16.75 16.06
N GLY A 214 -11.96 17.83 15.34
CA GLY A 214 -12.93 18.64 14.59
C GLY A 214 -13.22 18.09 13.20
N PHE A 215 -14.13 18.73 12.45
CA PHE A 215 -14.52 18.30 11.10
C PHE A 215 -13.37 18.32 10.09
N ALA A 216 -12.40 19.20 10.25
CA ALA A 216 -11.23 19.30 9.38
C ALA A 216 -10.13 18.33 9.76
N ASP A 217 -10.24 17.63 10.90
CA ASP A 217 -9.20 16.71 11.36
C ASP A 217 -9.06 15.51 10.42
N SER A 218 -7.82 15.11 10.23
CA SER A 218 -7.50 13.89 9.48
C SER A 218 -6.11 13.39 9.87
N ARG A 219 -5.87 12.09 9.71
CA ARG A 219 -4.53 11.55 9.95
C ARG A 219 -3.44 12.23 9.09
N PRO A 220 -3.66 12.54 7.80
CA PRO A 220 -2.73 13.37 7.04
C PRO A 220 -2.47 14.75 7.67
N LEU A 221 -3.49 15.46 8.17
CA LEU A 221 -3.32 16.74 8.84
C LEU A 221 -2.41 16.62 10.06
N GLN A 222 -2.66 15.65 10.94
CA GLN A 222 -1.89 15.42 12.16
C GLN A 222 -0.41 15.06 11.88
N ILE A 223 -0.11 14.48 10.71
CA ILE A 223 1.25 14.11 10.33
C ILE A 223 1.94 15.24 9.55
N LEU A 224 1.28 15.77 8.53
CA LEU A 224 1.91 16.68 7.56
C LEU A 224 1.98 18.12 8.03
N ALA A 225 0.94 18.65 8.69
CA ALA A 225 0.93 20.05 9.08
C ALA A 225 2.10 20.44 10.00
N PRO A 226 2.42 19.68 11.08
CA PRO A 226 3.60 19.98 11.89
C PRO A 226 4.92 19.85 11.10
N GLN A 227 5.04 18.83 10.23
CA GLN A 227 6.24 18.64 9.41
C GLN A 227 6.45 19.81 8.42
N MET A 228 5.38 20.28 7.81
CA MET A 228 5.38 21.42 6.90
C MET A 228 5.74 22.72 7.61
N ALA A 229 5.08 23.02 8.74
CA ALA A 229 5.32 24.24 9.53
C ALA A 229 6.77 24.31 10.05
N GLU A 230 7.30 23.20 10.55
CA GLU A 230 8.67 23.11 11.06
C GLU A 230 9.72 22.92 9.95
N SER A 231 9.33 22.81 8.68
CA SER A 231 10.21 22.45 7.55
C SER A 231 11.00 21.16 7.80
N ARG A 232 10.41 20.20 8.51
CA ARG A 232 11.01 18.94 8.90
C ARG A 232 10.69 17.85 7.86
N PHE A 233 11.53 17.73 6.85
CA PHE A 233 11.33 16.84 5.71
C PHE A 233 12.08 15.51 5.84
N GLU A 234 12.90 15.36 6.87
CA GLU A 234 13.67 14.14 7.18
C GLU A 234 13.29 13.58 8.57
N PRO A 235 13.38 12.24 8.78
CA PRO A 235 13.65 11.25 7.74
C PRO A 235 12.47 11.08 6.81
N ILE A 236 12.73 10.76 5.53
CA ILE A 236 11.69 10.51 4.53
C ILE A 236 10.89 9.27 4.92
N LYS A 237 9.59 9.44 5.12
CA LYS A 237 8.69 8.33 5.49
C LYS A 237 8.04 7.69 4.27
N TRP A 238 7.83 8.46 3.23
CA TRP A 238 7.28 8.08 1.94
C TRP A 238 7.70 9.10 0.88
N HIS A 239 7.60 8.77 -0.40
CA HIS A 239 8.10 9.64 -1.46
C HIS A 239 6.95 10.29 -2.23
N VAL A 240 7.13 11.54 -2.68
CA VAL A 240 6.21 12.23 -3.59
C VAL A 240 5.92 11.38 -4.83
N ARG A 241 6.94 10.75 -5.44
CA ARG A 241 6.77 9.86 -6.62
C ARG A 241 5.81 8.69 -6.36
N THR A 242 5.79 8.15 -5.14
CA THR A 242 4.90 7.03 -4.80
C THR A 242 3.45 7.50 -4.71
N LEU A 243 3.22 8.64 -4.06
CA LEU A 243 1.90 9.24 -3.94
C LEU A 243 1.36 9.68 -5.31
N LEU A 244 2.22 10.30 -6.14
CA LEU A 244 1.87 10.70 -7.50
C LEU A 244 1.52 9.50 -8.38
N LYS A 245 2.32 8.42 -8.35
CA LYS A 245 2.03 7.19 -9.10
C LYS A 245 0.66 6.63 -8.74
N ASP A 246 0.33 6.55 -7.45
CA ASP A 246 -0.94 6.02 -6.99
C ASP A 246 -2.11 6.92 -7.41
N LEU A 247 -1.94 8.25 -7.33
CA LEU A 247 -2.95 9.22 -7.75
C LEU A 247 -3.17 9.17 -9.27
N ASP A 248 -2.11 9.03 -10.06
CA ASP A 248 -2.20 8.88 -11.51
C ASP A 248 -2.97 7.62 -11.91
N GLY A 249 -2.69 6.50 -11.23
CA GLY A 249 -3.45 5.26 -11.40
C GLY A 249 -4.94 5.46 -11.08
N ALA A 250 -5.26 6.15 -9.99
CA ALA A 250 -6.64 6.45 -9.61
C ALA A 250 -7.35 7.37 -10.63
N VAL A 251 -6.69 8.42 -11.12
CA VAL A 251 -7.23 9.33 -12.15
C VAL A 251 -7.40 8.61 -13.49
N LYS A 252 -6.46 7.74 -13.88
CA LYS A 252 -6.60 6.88 -15.08
C LYS A 252 -7.83 5.99 -14.95
N PHE A 253 -7.93 5.26 -13.85
CA PHE A 253 -9.06 4.35 -13.60
C PHE A 253 -10.39 5.10 -13.59
N SER A 254 -10.47 6.31 -12.99
CA SER A 254 -11.70 7.11 -12.99
C SER A 254 -12.19 7.45 -14.38
N ARG A 255 -11.27 7.76 -15.31
CA ARG A 255 -11.60 8.00 -16.73
C ARG A 255 -12.15 6.75 -17.41
N GLU A 256 -11.55 5.59 -17.14
CA GLU A 256 -12.04 4.30 -17.67
C GLU A 256 -13.46 3.99 -17.20
N GLN A 257 -13.81 4.43 -15.97
CA GLN A 257 -15.14 4.28 -15.40
C GLN A 257 -16.13 5.42 -15.76
N GLY A 258 -15.72 6.40 -16.60
CA GLY A 258 -16.54 7.56 -16.92
C GLY A 258 -16.81 8.49 -15.72
N SER A 259 -16.03 8.41 -14.65
CA SER A 259 -16.19 9.21 -13.43
C SER A 259 -15.28 10.44 -13.48
N ALA A 260 -15.86 11.65 -13.36
CA ALA A 260 -15.10 12.88 -13.33
C ALA A 260 -14.42 13.09 -11.96
N THR A 261 -13.10 13.32 -11.98
CA THR A 261 -12.27 13.54 -10.77
C THR A 261 -11.38 14.78 -10.92
N PRO A 262 -11.97 15.99 -11.11
CA PRO A 262 -11.22 17.20 -11.41
C PRO A 262 -10.24 17.60 -10.29
N ILE A 263 -10.61 17.47 -9.03
CA ILE A 263 -9.75 17.79 -7.87
C ILE A 263 -8.50 16.88 -7.87
N SER A 264 -8.68 15.57 -8.04
CA SER A 264 -7.56 14.62 -8.09
C SER A 264 -6.69 14.85 -9.34
N GLY A 265 -7.29 15.23 -10.46
CA GLY A 265 -6.58 15.59 -11.68
C GLY A 265 -5.69 16.82 -11.48
N LEU A 266 -6.21 17.88 -10.84
CA LEU A 266 -5.43 19.06 -10.48
C LEU A 266 -4.31 18.70 -9.49
N ALA A 267 -4.61 17.94 -8.46
CA ALA A 267 -3.63 17.48 -7.49
C ALA A 267 -2.46 16.73 -8.14
N ALA A 268 -2.74 15.86 -9.12
CA ALA A 268 -1.70 15.16 -9.86
C ALA A 268 -0.81 16.12 -10.67
N GLN A 269 -1.37 17.18 -11.27
CA GLN A 269 -0.59 18.19 -11.99
C GLN A 269 0.30 19.01 -11.04
N LEU A 270 -0.21 19.43 -9.89
CA LEU A 270 0.58 20.15 -8.88
C LEU A 270 1.74 19.31 -8.35
N MET A 271 1.51 18.02 -8.11
CA MET A 271 2.59 17.10 -7.72
C MET A 271 3.63 16.88 -8.83
N ARG A 272 3.23 16.88 -10.11
CA ARG A 272 4.17 16.84 -11.24
C ARG A 272 5.01 18.11 -11.32
N LEU A 273 4.39 19.27 -11.13
CA LEU A 273 5.10 20.53 -11.08
C LEU A 273 6.16 20.50 -9.96
N HIS A 274 5.78 20.06 -8.77
CA HIS A 274 6.70 19.88 -7.65
C HIS A 274 7.82 18.87 -7.95
N GLY A 275 7.47 17.75 -8.57
CA GLY A 275 8.42 16.74 -9.03
C GLY A 275 9.41 17.28 -10.06
N GLY A 276 8.95 18.12 -10.99
CA GLY A 276 9.81 18.80 -11.98
C GLY A 276 10.82 19.76 -11.35
N GLN A 277 10.58 20.24 -10.15
CA GLN A 277 11.50 21.03 -9.34
C GLN A 277 12.53 20.17 -8.55
N GLY A 278 12.55 18.84 -8.74
CA GLY A 278 13.52 17.94 -8.11
C GLY A 278 13.03 17.24 -6.83
N TYR A 279 11.75 17.34 -6.47
CA TYR A 279 11.23 16.83 -5.19
C TYR A 279 10.59 15.44 -5.26
N LEU A 280 10.72 14.68 -6.36
CA LEU A 280 10.11 13.34 -6.50
C LEU A 280 10.56 12.34 -5.43
N GLU A 281 11.83 12.40 -5.04
CA GLU A 281 12.42 11.50 -4.03
C GLU A 281 12.28 12.03 -2.61
N GLN A 282 11.63 13.19 -2.42
CA GLN A 282 11.45 13.81 -1.12
C GLN A 282 10.12 13.36 -0.45
N ASP A 283 9.99 13.71 0.84
CA ASP A 283 8.74 13.49 1.59
C ASP A 283 7.64 14.44 1.10
N PRO A 284 6.36 14.02 1.02
CA PRO A 284 5.24 14.88 0.66
C PRO A 284 5.05 16.13 1.52
N ALA A 285 5.65 16.20 2.71
CA ALA A 285 5.68 17.45 3.47
C ALA A 285 6.37 18.59 2.70
N THR A 286 7.26 18.28 1.74
CA THR A 286 7.87 19.30 0.86
C THR A 286 6.88 20.01 -0.06
N LEU A 287 5.64 19.48 -0.26
CA LEU A 287 4.60 20.12 -1.07
C LEU A 287 4.27 21.55 -0.60
N VAL A 288 4.50 21.88 0.67
CA VAL A 288 4.34 23.25 1.18
C VAL A 288 5.20 24.27 0.42
N ARG A 289 6.32 23.85 -0.17
CA ARG A 289 7.21 24.70 -0.98
C ARG A 289 6.55 25.22 -2.24
N LEU A 290 5.49 24.58 -2.76
CA LEU A 290 4.70 25.10 -3.88
C LEU A 290 4.02 26.44 -3.55
N TYR A 291 3.78 26.71 -2.28
CA TYR A 291 2.98 27.83 -1.80
C TYR A 291 3.79 28.87 -0.99
N ARG A 292 5.04 28.51 -0.63
CA ARG A 292 5.99 29.45 -0.02
C ARG A 292 6.71 30.23 -1.11
N GLU A 293 6.93 31.53 -0.90
CA GLU A 293 7.79 32.32 -1.78
C GLU A 293 9.22 31.76 -1.75
N PRO A 294 9.94 31.75 -2.87
CA PRO A 294 11.37 31.46 -2.83
C PRO A 294 12.02 32.44 -1.84
N ALA A 295 12.95 31.94 -1.01
CA ALA A 295 13.71 32.82 -0.13
C ALA A 295 14.35 33.91 -1.00
N PRO A 296 14.33 35.20 -0.57
CA PRO A 296 15.00 36.25 -1.30
C PRO A 296 16.47 35.82 -1.48
N GLU A 297 16.92 35.81 -2.74
CA GLU A 297 18.33 35.58 -3.05
C GLU A 297 19.13 36.68 -2.32
N GLY A 298 19.90 36.30 -1.30
CA GLY A 298 20.77 37.16 -0.52
C GLY A 298 22.05 37.50 -1.27
#